data_edadaf1d5e7cbffaed339a66b7b720ef
#
_entry.id   edadaf1d5e7cbffaed339a66b7b720ef
#
_cell.length_a   1.000
_cell.length_b   1.000
_cell.length_c   1.000
_cell.angle_alpha   90.00
_cell.angle_beta   90.00
_cell.angle_gamma   90.00
#
_symmetry.space_group_name_H-M   'P 1'
#
loop_
_entity.id
_entity.type
_entity.pdbx_description
1 polymer ?
#
loop_
_entity_poly.entity_id
_entity_poly.type
_entity_poly.pdbx_seq_one_letter_code
_entity_poly.pdbx_strand_id
1 'polypeptide(L)'
;MLLRRERYSILNYHIFREFLLSFIVSFIFFFFIFFVNQILLLVKKVMLKNVDIFTMLQLVMCAIPQFLQYVIPFATLSSSSMVLGDLGANNELLALRSLGIPMKKVYKVLVILSLILTVITFVISDYLMPQSQKVYKSLLNEIMQELPTFELNSNSTNTVGDIVLVNKDVDGNIIEDILLFNNKANPEQTISAALGKLELIDLDRYIYRLDLEDTSLILSEDDIASWSLADSKNTTLYLNFSDQIPALTQDSPSNLSNKELSLLIEGTKLDLIDSRERYHENRALTLSSLAALIDDVESYDDYKAIENNISSKITELEIYGDKEPIGFYHQYYTAEWHKKYVLSFACLCLTIVTFPLSFIKIRYGRLFGFGLSLLVAVAYWYILFFSQLKIFDVTFSSAYLMWICDIVMLIFGLLLLFLKRN
;
A
#
# COMPACT_ATOMS: atom_id res chain seq x y z
N MET A 1 -43.70 -15.47 -30.34
CA MET A 1 -43.00 -14.77 -29.22
C MET A 1 -42.25 -15.73 -28.32
N LEU A 2 -42.77 -16.90 -27.96
CA LEU A 2 -42.18 -17.93 -27.12
C LEU A 2 -40.86 -18.51 -27.68
N LEU A 3 -40.83 -18.90 -28.95
CA LEU A 3 -39.62 -19.44 -29.63
C LEU A 3 -38.44 -18.46 -29.63
N ARG A 4 -38.69 -17.16 -29.59
CA ARG A 4 -37.67 -16.12 -29.55
C ARG A 4 -37.07 -16.03 -28.14
N ARG A 5 -37.85 -16.27 -27.10
CA ARG A 5 -37.42 -16.25 -25.70
C ARG A 5 -36.54 -17.45 -25.39
N GLU A 6 -36.88 -18.64 -25.86
CA GLU A 6 -36.07 -19.86 -25.67
C GLU A 6 -34.71 -19.78 -26.35
N ARG A 7 -34.62 -19.28 -27.58
CA ARG A 7 -33.35 -19.10 -28.32
C ARG A 7 -32.39 -18.18 -27.58
N TYR A 8 -32.88 -17.13 -26.92
CA TYR A 8 -32.03 -16.24 -26.13
C TYR A 8 -31.56 -16.88 -24.81
N SER A 9 -32.34 -17.76 -24.21
CA SER A 9 -31.95 -18.50 -23.01
C SER A 9 -30.76 -19.41 -23.30
N ILE A 10 -30.76 -20.13 -24.41
CA ILE A 10 -29.66 -21.03 -24.83
C ILE A 10 -28.39 -20.24 -25.08
N LEU A 11 -28.46 -19.11 -25.80
CA LEU A 11 -27.28 -18.24 -26.06
C LEU A 11 -26.70 -17.67 -24.75
N ASN A 12 -27.55 -17.18 -23.87
CA ASN A 12 -27.12 -16.62 -22.59
C ASN A 12 -26.44 -17.68 -21.72
N TYR A 13 -26.99 -18.90 -21.70
CA TYR A 13 -26.39 -20.03 -20.96
C TYR A 13 -25.04 -20.46 -21.57
N HIS A 14 -24.92 -20.49 -22.90
CA HIS A 14 -23.65 -20.79 -23.56
C HIS A 14 -22.57 -19.77 -23.20
N ILE A 15 -22.87 -18.45 -23.32
CA ILE A 15 -21.94 -17.39 -22.97
C ILE A 15 -21.57 -17.45 -21.47
N PHE A 16 -22.55 -17.69 -20.61
CA PHE A 16 -22.32 -17.84 -19.17
C PHE A 16 -21.35 -18.97 -18.85
N ARG A 17 -21.58 -20.15 -19.44
CA ARG A 17 -20.71 -21.32 -19.25
C ARG A 17 -19.29 -21.07 -19.74
N GLU A 18 -19.14 -20.48 -20.93
CA GLU A 18 -17.86 -20.16 -21.53
C GLU A 18 -17.11 -19.10 -20.68
N PHE A 19 -17.85 -18.10 -20.18
CA PHE A 19 -17.29 -17.11 -19.27
C PHE A 19 -16.81 -17.77 -17.97
N LEU A 20 -17.62 -18.60 -17.35
CA LEU A 20 -17.28 -19.25 -16.07
C LEU A 20 -16.03 -20.15 -16.20
N LEU A 21 -15.95 -20.94 -17.27
CA LEU A 21 -14.79 -21.79 -17.54
C LEU A 21 -13.52 -20.93 -17.75
N SER A 22 -13.62 -19.90 -18.59
CA SER A 22 -12.52 -18.97 -18.83
C SER A 22 -12.14 -18.18 -17.57
N PHE A 23 -13.12 -17.85 -16.72
CA PHE A 23 -12.89 -17.15 -15.45
C PHE A 23 -12.12 -18.03 -14.48
N ILE A 24 -12.49 -19.30 -14.32
CA ILE A 24 -11.78 -20.22 -13.43
C ILE A 24 -10.31 -20.36 -13.87
N VAL A 25 -10.06 -20.55 -15.16
CA VAL A 25 -8.69 -20.67 -15.69
C VAL A 25 -7.88 -19.40 -15.45
N SER A 26 -8.46 -18.24 -15.79
CA SER A 26 -7.80 -16.94 -15.58
C SER A 26 -7.62 -16.62 -14.10
N PHE A 27 -8.60 -16.95 -13.27
CA PHE A 27 -8.54 -16.77 -11.83
C PHE A 27 -7.39 -17.58 -11.21
N ILE A 28 -7.28 -18.86 -11.54
CA ILE A 28 -6.18 -19.71 -11.05
C ILE A 28 -4.83 -19.15 -11.48
N PHE A 29 -4.70 -18.67 -12.72
CA PHE A 29 -3.48 -18.09 -13.25
C PHE A 29 -3.06 -16.82 -12.46
N PHE A 30 -3.96 -15.85 -12.33
CA PHE A 30 -3.64 -14.63 -11.59
C PHE A 30 -3.51 -14.89 -10.10
N PHE A 31 -4.35 -15.75 -9.53
CA PHE A 31 -4.24 -16.17 -8.14
C PHE A 31 -2.85 -16.74 -7.84
N PHE A 32 -2.35 -17.63 -8.69
CA PHE A 32 -1.03 -18.21 -8.49
C PHE A 32 0.09 -17.18 -8.53
N ILE A 33 0.05 -16.22 -9.45
CA ILE A 33 1.04 -15.14 -9.54
C ILE A 33 1.06 -14.31 -8.24
N PHE A 34 -0.10 -13.84 -7.78
CA PHE A 34 -0.19 -13.03 -6.56
C PHE A 34 0.12 -13.85 -5.31
N PHE A 35 -0.29 -15.11 -5.28
CA PHE A 35 -0.04 -16.05 -4.18
C PHE A 35 1.46 -16.31 -3.99
N VAL A 36 2.20 -16.57 -5.06
CA VAL A 36 3.66 -16.74 -4.99
C VAL A 36 4.34 -15.47 -4.48
N ASN A 37 3.94 -14.31 -4.99
CA ASN A 37 4.46 -13.04 -4.47
C ASN A 37 4.17 -12.85 -2.98
N GLN A 38 2.97 -13.18 -2.52
CA GLN A 38 2.59 -13.07 -1.11
C GLN A 38 3.36 -14.04 -0.22
N ILE A 39 3.57 -15.28 -0.68
CA ILE A 39 4.40 -16.25 0.05
C ILE A 39 5.83 -15.73 0.19
N LEU A 40 6.42 -15.20 -0.89
CA LEU A 40 7.79 -14.66 -0.83
C LEU A 40 7.91 -13.51 0.18
N LEU A 41 6.90 -12.63 0.26
CA LEU A 41 6.85 -11.56 1.26
C LEU A 41 6.69 -12.09 2.68
N LEU A 42 5.85 -13.11 2.88
CA LEU A 42 5.64 -13.74 4.17
C LEU A 42 6.91 -14.48 4.64
N VAL A 43 7.52 -15.27 3.76
CA VAL A 43 8.75 -16.00 4.06
C VAL A 43 9.85 -15.06 4.53
N LYS A 44 10.05 -13.92 3.85
CA LYS A 44 11.01 -12.89 4.32
C LYS A 44 10.72 -12.37 5.72
N LYS A 45 9.45 -12.30 6.13
CA LYS A 45 9.04 -11.81 7.45
C LYS A 45 9.18 -12.87 8.56
N VAL A 46 9.02 -14.14 8.23
CA VAL A 46 8.87 -15.24 9.20
C VAL A 46 10.06 -16.21 9.17
N MET A 47 10.89 -16.20 8.11
CA MET A 47 11.98 -17.18 7.89
C MET A 47 13.08 -17.13 8.95
N LEU A 48 13.21 -16.04 9.67
CA LEU A 48 14.15 -15.89 10.79
C LEU A 48 13.62 -16.47 12.11
N LYS A 49 12.41 -17.08 12.10
CA LYS A 49 11.73 -17.52 13.31
C LYS A 49 11.27 -18.97 13.12
N ASN A 50 11.53 -19.83 14.10
CA ASN A 50 11.09 -21.23 14.11
C ASN A 50 9.57 -21.37 14.28
N VAL A 51 8.80 -20.80 13.33
CA VAL A 51 7.33 -20.84 13.36
C VAL A 51 6.81 -22.18 12.89
N ASP A 52 5.85 -22.74 13.63
CA ASP A 52 5.17 -23.97 13.23
C ASP A 52 4.50 -23.85 11.86
N ILE A 53 4.56 -24.94 11.09
CA ILE A 53 4.04 -25.01 9.71
C ILE A 53 2.54 -24.73 9.65
N PHE A 54 1.80 -25.09 10.70
CA PHE A 54 0.37 -24.86 10.78
C PHE A 54 0.03 -23.37 10.94
N THR A 55 0.75 -22.68 11.82
CA THR A 55 0.62 -21.24 12.02
C THR A 55 1.03 -20.46 10.76
N MET A 56 2.07 -20.91 10.06
CA MET A 56 2.46 -20.36 8.76
C MET A 56 1.35 -20.51 7.72
N LEU A 57 0.70 -21.67 7.66
CA LEU A 57 -0.43 -21.88 6.75
C LEU A 57 -1.62 -21.00 7.09
N GLN A 58 -1.92 -20.79 8.37
CA GLN A 58 -2.97 -19.87 8.81
C GLN A 58 -2.67 -18.42 8.40
N LEU A 59 -1.42 -17.95 8.56
CA LEU A 59 -0.98 -16.64 8.10
C LEU A 59 -1.17 -16.45 6.58
N VAL A 60 -0.80 -17.46 5.80
CA VAL A 60 -1.00 -17.47 4.34
C VAL A 60 -2.48 -17.36 3.99
N MET A 61 -3.34 -18.14 4.65
CA MET A 61 -4.79 -18.10 4.42
C MET A 61 -5.40 -16.73 4.76
N CYS A 62 -4.96 -16.12 5.84
CA CYS A 62 -5.42 -14.77 6.23
C CYS A 62 -4.94 -13.67 5.26
N ALA A 63 -3.86 -13.91 4.52
CA ALA A 63 -3.36 -12.97 3.51
C ALA A 63 -4.12 -13.05 2.16
N ILE A 64 -4.86 -14.13 1.89
CA ILE A 64 -5.55 -14.34 0.61
C ILE A 64 -6.50 -13.19 0.25
N PRO A 65 -7.40 -12.68 1.12
CA PRO A 65 -8.34 -11.64 0.75
C PRO A 65 -7.68 -10.37 0.24
N GLN A 66 -6.47 -10.06 0.70
CA GLN A 66 -5.71 -8.86 0.32
C GLN A 66 -5.42 -8.80 -1.18
N PHE A 67 -5.11 -9.92 -1.83
CA PHE A 67 -4.82 -9.93 -3.25
C PHE A 67 -6.01 -10.33 -4.13
N LEU A 68 -7.07 -10.91 -3.57
CA LEU A 68 -8.28 -11.22 -4.33
C LEU A 68 -8.92 -9.99 -4.97
N GLN A 69 -8.82 -8.83 -4.36
CA GLN A 69 -9.29 -7.55 -4.91
C GLN A 69 -8.64 -7.19 -6.26
N TYR A 70 -7.44 -7.73 -6.57
CA TYR A 70 -6.75 -7.55 -7.86
C TYR A 70 -7.01 -8.72 -8.80
N VAL A 71 -7.02 -9.94 -8.26
CA VAL A 71 -7.21 -11.18 -9.03
C VAL A 71 -8.56 -11.19 -9.74
N ILE A 72 -9.63 -10.83 -9.05
CA ILE A 72 -10.99 -10.91 -9.60
C ILE A 72 -11.19 -9.96 -10.80
N PRO A 73 -10.82 -8.67 -10.77
CA PRO A 73 -10.91 -7.78 -11.92
C PRO A 73 -10.10 -8.26 -13.12
N PHE A 74 -8.88 -8.74 -12.90
CA PHE A 74 -8.03 -9.24 -13.98
C PHE A 74 -8.52 -10.56 -14.57
N ALA A 75 -9.05 -11.45 -13.73
CA ALA A 75 -9.71 -12.66 -14.19
C ALA A 75 -10.99 -12.36 -14.99
N THR A 76 -11.75 -11.35 -14.58
CA THR A 76 -12.96 -10.87 -15.28
C THR A 76 -12.63 -10.28 -16.66
N LEU A 77 -11.59 -9.47 -16.74
CA LEU A 77 -11.06 -8.94 -18.00
C LEU A 77 -10.65 -10.06 -18.94
N SER A 78 -9.83 -11.00 -18.43
CA SER A 78 -9.29 -12.09 -19.25
C SER A 78 -10.38 -13.04 -19.70
N SER A 79 -11.32 -13.41 -18.84
CA SER A 79 -12.44 -14.28 -19.20
C SER A 79 -13.33 -13.65 -20.27
N SER A 80 -13.66 -12.36 -20.12
CA SER A 80 -14.44 -11.62 -21.12
C SER A 80 -13.72 -11.57 -22.46
N SER A 81 -12.41 -11.30 -22.46
CA SER A 81 -11.59 -11.25 -23.67
C SER A 81 -11.45 -12.63 -24.33
N MET A 82 -11.28 -13.69 -23.54
CA MET A 82 -11.21 -15.07 -24.04
C MET A 82 -12.51 -15.52 -24.70
N VAL A 83 -13.65 -15.26 -24.06
CA VAL A 83 -14.99 -15.59 -24.63
C VAL A 83 -15.22 -14.86 -25.94
N LEU A 84 -14.97 -13.55 -25.98
CA LEU A 84 -15.15 -12.78 -27.21
C LEU A 84 -14.16 -13.19 -28.31
N GLY A 85 -12.94 -13.55 -27.93
CA GLY A 85 -11.91 -14.07 -28.83
C GLY A 85 -12.31 -15.41 -29.44
N ASP A 86 -12.85 -16.31 -28.63
CA ASP A 86 -13.33 -17.63 -29.08
C ASP A 86 -14.52 -17.55 -30.03
N LEU A 87 -15.54 -16.77 -29.64
CA LEU A 87 -16.70 -16.49 -30.49
C LEU A 87 -16.30 -15.85 -31.83
N GLY A 88 -15.24 -15.03 -31.82
CA GLY A 88 -14.68 -14.40 -33.03
C GLY A 88 -13.96 -15.40 -33.94
N ALA A 89 -13.10 -16.23 -33.36
CA ALA A 89 -12.28 -17.21 -34.09
C ALA A 89 -13.12 -18.32 -34.71
N ASN A 90 -14.17 -18.77 -34.03
CA ASN A 90 -15.09 -19.81 -34.47
C ASN A 90 -16.16 -19.26 -35.48
N ASN A 91 -16.08 -17.97 -35.87
CA ASN A 91 -17.07 -17.29 -36.68
C ASN A 91 -18.49 -17.27 -36.09
N GLU A 92 -18.66 -17.59 -34.80
CA GLU A 92 -19.96 -17.57 -34.12
C GLU A 92 -20.56 -16.16 -34.11
N LEU A 93 -19.69 -15.12 -33.91
CA LEU A 93 -20.13 -13.73 -33.99
C LEU A 93 -20.69 -13.35 -35.38
N LEU A 94 -20.11 -13.90 -36.44
CA LEU A 94 -20.59 -13.70 -37.81
C LEU A 94 -21.94 -14.42 -38.03
N ALA A 95 -22.04 -15.67 -37.55
CA ALA A 95 -23.29 -16.45 -37.61
C ALA A 95 -24.42 -15.79 -36.81
N LEU A 96 -24.13 -15.23 -35.62
CA LEU A 96 -25.13 -14.49 -34.86
C LEU A 96 -25.62 -13.23 -35.58
N ARG A 97 -24.72 -12.51 -36.25
CA ARG A 97 -25.07 -11.33 -37.06
C ARG A 97 -25.94 -11.71 -38.27
N SER A 98 -25.61 -12.78 -38.97
CA SER A 98 -26.41 -13.24 -40.12
C SER A 98 -27.81 -13.67 -39.70
N LEU A 99 -27.99 -14.16 -38.47
CA LEU A 99 -29.27 -14.46 -37.87
C LEU A 99 -30.03 -13.23 -37.31
N GLY A 100 -29.48 -12.00 -37.48
CA GLY A 100 -30.09 -10.77 -37.02
C GLY A 100 -30.01 -10.59 -35.48
N ILE A 101 -29.13 -11.32 -34.80
CA ILE A 101 -28.92 -11.18 -33.34
C ILE A 101 -27.93 -10.05 -33.12
N PRO A 102 -28.33 -8.94 -32.44
CA PRO A 102 -27.44 -7.83 -32.22
C PRO A 102 -26.36 -8.21 -31.18
N MET A 103 -25.12 -7.82 -31.45
CA MET A 103 -23.96 -8.04 -30.57
C MET A 103 -24.15 -7.52 -29.11
N LYS A 104 -24.98 -6.47 -28.97
CA LYS A 104 -25.37 -5.94 -27.66
C LYS A 104 -25.96 -6.99 -26.71
N LYS A 105 -26.55 -8.07 -27.24
CA LYS A 105 -27.10 -9.16 -26.42
C LYS A 105 -26.03 -10.08 -25.86
N VAL A 106 -25.03 -10.43 -26.66
CA VAL A 106 -23.85 -11.19 -26.22
C VAL A 106 -23.17 -10.42 -25.11
N TYR A 107 -22.94 -9.14 -25.37
CA TYR A 107 -22.22 -8.28 -24.45
C TYR A 107 -22.98 -8.02 -23.14
N LYS A 108 -24.32 -7.92 -23.20
CA LYS A 108 -25.17 -7.74 -22.00
C LYS A 108 -24.92 -8.83 -20.94
N VAL A 109 -24.69 -10.07 -21.37
CA VAL A 109 -24.42 -11.19 -20.43
C VAL A 109 -23.10 -10.95 -19.71
N LEU A 110 -22.04 -10.58 -20.44
CA LEU A 110 -20.73 -10.30 -19.86
C LEU A 110 -20.77 -9.11 -18.88
N VAL A 111 -21.52 -8.06 -19.23
CA VAL A 111 -21.70 -6.89 -18.33
C VAL A 111 -22.46 -7.26 -17.06
N ILE A 112 -23.50 -8.09 -17.14
CA ILE A 112 -24.22 -8.55 -15.94
C ILE A 112 -23.29 -9.39 -15.04
N LEU A 113 -22.49 -10.28 -15.62
CA LEU A 113 -21.53 -11.09 -14.86
C LEU A 113 -20.43 -10.21 -14.22
N SER A 114 -19.90 -9.24 -14.97
CA SER A 114 -18.92 -8.32 -14.39
C SER A 114 -19.51 -7.45 -13.29
N LEU A 115 -20.79 -7.07 -13.37
CA LEU A 115 -21.48 -6.34 -12.31
C LEU A 115 -21.62 -7.19 -11.02
N ILE A 116 -21.95 -8.48 -11.15
CA ILE A 116 -21.99 -9.41 -10.02
C ILE A 116 -20.59 -9.52 -9.39
N LEU A 117 -19.54 -9.67 -10.22
CA LEU A 117 -18.16 -9.74 -9.74
C LEU A 117 -17.70 -8.42 -9.10
N THR A 118 -18.17 -7.26 -9.58
CA THR A 118 -17.95 -5.96 -8.94
C THR A 118 -18.46 -5.96 -7.49
N VAL A 119 -19.69 -6.43 -7.26
CA VAL A 119 -20.27 -6.53 -5.92
C VAL A 119 -19.48 -7.50 -5.04
N ILE A 120 -19.11 -8.66 -5.59
CA ILE A 120 -18.31 -9.66 -4.86
C ILE A 120 -16.94 -9.07 -4.47
N THR A 121 -16.26 -8.40 -5.39
CA THR A 121 -14.96 -7.77 -5.12
C THR A 121 -15.08 -6.71 -4.04
N PHE A 122 -16.14 -5.90 -4.07
CA PHE A 122 -16.39 -4.90 -3.05
C PHE A 122 -16.59 -5.52 -1.67
N VAL A 123 -17.41 -6.56 -1.56
CA VAL A 123 -17.64 -7.28 -0.29
C VAL A 123 -16.35 -7.89 0.25
N ILE A 124 -15.51 -8.46 -0.63
CA ILE A 124 -14.20 -9.00 -0.23
C ILE A 124 -13.30 -7.87 0.29
N SER A 125 -13.22 -6.76 -0.41
CA SER A 125 -12.34 -5.65 -0.05
C SER A 125 -12.79 -4.91 1.21
N ASP A 126 -14.10 -4.78 1.46
CA ASP A 126 -14.62 -3.99 2.58
C ASP A 126 -14.93 -4.80 3.84
N TYR A 127 -15.27 -6.08 3.69
CA TYR A 127 -15.67 -6.93 4.80
C TYR A 127 -14.67 -8.06 5.09
N LEU A 128 -14.35 -8.87 4.08
CA LEU A 128 -13.53 -10.07 4.29
C LEU A 128 -12.06 -9.71 4.60
N MET A 129 -11.51 -8.75 3.87
CA MET A 129 -10.12 -8.32 4.02
C MET A 129 -9.83 -7.72 5.41
N PRO A 130 -10.62 -6.76 5.96
CA PRO A 130 -10.36 -6.24 7.30
C PRO A 130 -10.45 -7.31 8.40
N GLN A 131 -11.40 -8.23 8.30
CA GLN A 131 -11.52 -9.31 9.28
C GLN A 131 -10.32 -10.26 9.24
N SER A 132 -9.92 -10.68 8.04
CA SER A 132 -8.75 -11.53 7.86
C SER A 132 -7.46 -10.88 8.36
N GLN A 133 -7.33 -9.56 8.18
CA GLN A 133 -6.15 -8.82 8.66
C GLN A 133 -6.11 -8.69 10.19
N LYS A 134 -7.26 -8.60 10.87
CA LYS A 134 -7.32 -8.63 12.32
C LYS A 134 -6.82 -9.98 12.88
N VAL A 135 -7.23 -11.08 12.25
CA VAL A 135 -6.75 -12.44 12.62
C VAL A 135 -5.26 -12.59 12.28
N TYR A 136 -4.84 -12.11 11.11
CA TYR A 136 -3.43 -12.11 10.70
C TYR A 136 -2.54 -11.40 11.71
N LYS A 137 -2.95 -10.24 12.21
CA LYS A 137 -2.24 -9.49 13.24
C LYS A 137 -2.20 -10.20 14.58
N SER A 138 -3.33 -10.76 15.04
CA SER A 138 -3.34 -11.51 16.29
C SER A 138 -2.39 -12.70 16.26
N LEU A 139 -2.34 -13.43 15.14
CA LEU A 139 -1.39 -14.53 14.94
C LEU A 139 0.07 -14.02 14.90
N LEU A 140 0.34 -12.90 14.21
CA LEU A 140 1.68 -12.33 14.24
C LEU A 140 2.10 -11.88 15.62
N ASN A 141 1.19 -11.26 16.39
CA ASN A 141 1.47 -10.84 17.76
C ASN A 141 1.74 -12.05 18.67
N GLU A 142 0.98 -13.15 18.51
CA GLU A 142 1.20 -14.38 19.24
C GLU A 142 2.60 -14.98 18.94
N ILE A 143 2.98 -15.06 17.66
CA ILE A 143 4.31 -15.47 17.24
C ILE A 143 5.40 -14.57 17.83
N MET A 144 5.13 -13.26 17.90
CA MET A 144 6.09 -12.31 18.47
C MET A 144 6.19 -12.41 19.99
N GLN A 145 5.11 -12.84 20.68
CA GLN A 145 5.12 -13.04 22.13
C GLN A 145 5.82 -14.34 22.53
N GLU A 146 5.62 -15.42 21.77
CA GLU A 146 6.20 -16.73 22.07
C GLU A 146 7.71 -16.80 21.80
N LEU A 147 8.22 -15.91 20.96
CA LEU A 147 9.64 -15.86 20.66
C LEU A 147 10.28 -14.73 21.48
N PRO A 148 11.27 -15.01 22.33
CA PRO A 148 12.14 -13.97 22.87
C PRO A 148 12.76 -13.28 21.65
N THR A 149 12.42 -12.09 21.47
CA THR A 149 12.30 -11.26 20.26
C THR A 149 13.60 -10.88 19.59
N PHE A 150 14.66 -11.35 20.08
CA PHE A 150 15.95 -11.30 19.45
C PHE A 150 16.46 -12.74 19.36
N GLU A 151 16.53 -13.30 18.16
CA GLU A 151 17.53 -14.33 17.89
C GLU A 151 18.90 -13.65 18.00
N LEU A 152 19.27 -13.33 19.22
CA LEU A 152 20.64 -13.09 19.56
C LEU A 152 21.31 -14.46 19.41
N ASN A 153 21.74 -14.77 18.22
CA ASN A 153 22.56 -15.95 18.03
C ASN A 153 23.85 -15.76 18.82
N SER A 154 24.31 -16.82 19.45
CA SER A 154 25.63 -16.80 20.09
C SER A 154 26.71 -16.36 19.08
N ASN A 155 27.60 -15.50 19.50
CA ASN A 155 28.66 -14.89 18.66
C ASN A 155 28.12 -14.08 17.46
N SER A 156 27.08 -13.30 17.64
CA SER A 156 26.47 -12.50 16.58
C SER A 156 26.59 -10.99 16.82
N THR A 157 26.53 -10.26 15.72
CA THR A 157 26.39 -8.80 15.71
C THR A 157 24.99 -8.47 15.22
N ASN A 158 24.19 -7.89 16.08
CA ASN A 158 22.81 -7.52 15.80
C ASN A 158 22.73 -6.00 15.71
N THR A 159 22.24 -5.48 14.58
CA THR A 159 22.03 -4.03 14.42
C THR A 159 20.55 -3.72 14.61
N VAL A 160 20.26 -2.82 15.52
CA VAL A 160 18.91 -2.41 15.90
C VAL A 160 18.81 -0.90 15.79
N GLY A 161 18.35 -0.40 14.66
CA GLY A 161 18.38 1.03 14.34
C GLY A 161 19.80 1.54 14.34
N ASP A 162 20.04 2.46 15.26
CA ASP A 162 21.33 3.09 15.45
C ASP A 162 22.19 2.40 16.50
N ILE A 163 21.66 1.32 17.09
CA ILE A 163 22.32 0.54 18.13
C ILE A 163 22.87 -0.75 17.52
N VAL A 164 24.13 -1.01 17.71
CA VAL A 164 24.80 -2.26 17.34
C VAL A 164 25.05 -3.05 18.61
N LEU A 165 24.46 -4.22 18.73
CA LEU A 165 24.63 -5.13 19.85
C LEU A 165 25.46 -6.33 19.41
N VAL A 166 26.59 -6.54 20.05
CA VAL A 166 27.48 -7.70 19.87
C VAL A 166 27.41 -8.53 21.14
N ASN A 167 27.20 -9.83 21.02
CA ASN A 167 27.12 -10.76 22.15
C ASN A 167 27.93 -12.03 21.87
N LYS A 168 28.35 -12.68 22.90
CA LYS A 168 29.11 -13.92 22.79
C LYS A 168 28.21 -15.14 22.91
N ASP A 169 27.45 -15.28 23.98
CA ASP A 169 26.54 -16.42 24.15
C ASP A 169 25.17 -15.97 24.62
N VAL A 170 24.14 -16.79 24.31
CA VAL A 170 22.75 -16.49 24.63
C VAL A 170 22.07 -17.76 25.10
N ASP A 171 21.54 -17.72 26.31
CA ASP A 171 20.70 -18.79 26.88
C ASP A 171 19.32 -18.21 27.26
N GLY A 172 18.34 -18.43 26.37
CA GLY A 172 16.98 -17.88 26.51
C GLY A 172 16.97 -16.35 26.56
N ASN A 173 16.66 -15.75 27.70
CA ASN A 173 16.60 -14.29 27.88
C ASN A 173 17.89 -13.71 28.47
N ILE A 174 18.89 -14.54 28.73
CA ILE A 174 20.18 -14.14 29.32
C ILE A 174 21.21 -14.06 28.21
N ILE A 175 21.96 -12.99 28.18
CA ILE A 175 22.97 -12.68 27.19
C ILE A 175 24.29 -12.50 27.93
N GLU A 176 25.34 -13.15 27.43
CA GLU A 176 26.69 -13.07 28.02
C GLU A 176 27.63 -12.22 27.16
N ASP A 177 28.53 -11.49 27.80
CA ASP A 177 29.56 -10.65 27.18
C ASP A 177 28.94 -9.68 26.12
N ILE A 178 28.17 -8.71 26.57
CA ILE A 178 27.44 -7.75 25.73
C ILE A 178 28.34 -6.54 25.47
N LEU A 179 28.42 -6.16 24.19
CA LEU A 179 28.92 -4.87 23.74
C LEU A 179 27.82 -4.16 22.93
N LEU A 180 27.45 -2.96 23.37
CA LEU A 180 26.42 -2.16 22.75
C LEU A 180 27.02 -0.82 22.31
N PHE A 181 26.88 -0.51 21.03
CA PHE A 181 27.34 0.74 20.44
C PHE A 181 26.13 1.57 20.02
N ASN A 182 26.06 2.83 20.46
CA ASN A 182 25.05 3.79 20.06
C ASN A 182 25.73 4.99 19.39
N ASN A 183 25.83 4.93 18.08
CA ASN A 183 26.56 5.91 17.26
C ASN A 183 25.79 7.23 17.02
N LYS A 184 24.50 7.29 17.36
CA LYS A 184 23.72 8.53 17.27
C LYS A 184 23.56 9.27 18.59
N ALA A 185 23.93 8.66 19.69
CA ALA A 185 23.97 9.40 20.95
C ALA A 185 25.08 10.45 20.86
N ASN A 186 24.79 11.65 21.34
CA ASN A 186 25.79 12.70 21.47
C ASN A 186 25.93 13.03 22.96
N PRO A 187 27.04 12.60 23.61
CA PRO A 187 28.22 11.90 23.08
C PRO A 187 27.97 10.44 22.69
N GLU A 188 28.78 9.88 21.75
CA GLU A 188 28.73 8.46 21.36
C GLU A 188 28.90 7.55 22.60
N GLN A 189 28.07 6.52 22.68
CA GLN A 189 28.00 5.64 23.83
C GLN A 189 28.40 4.22 23.48
N THR A 190 29.40 3.70 24.18
CA THR A 190 29.73 2.28 24.14
C THR A 190 29.52 1.67 25.53
N ILE A 191 28.69 0.65 25.60
CA ILE A 191 28.33 -0.04 26.84
C ILE A 191 28.83 -1.47 26.76
N SER A 192 29.64 -1.88 27.71
CA SER A 192 30.07 -3.26 27.90
C SER A 192 29.43 -3.81 29.17
N ALA A 193 28.91 -5.03 29.13
CA ALA A 193 28.35 -5.70 30.31
C ALA A 193 28.66 -7.19 30.26
N ALA A 194 28.93 -7.78 31.46
CA ALA A 194 29.19 -9.20 31.57
C ALA A 194 27.95 -10.05 31.37
N LEU A 195 26.82 -9.62 31.91
CA LEU A 195 25.53 -10.29 31.75
C LEU A 195 24.43 -9.28 31.45
N GLY A 196 23.47 -9.69 30.67
CA GLY A 196 22.28 -8.91 30.38
C GLY A 196 21.02 -9.78 30.31
N LYS A 197 19.92 -9.27 30.86
CA LYS A 197 18.60 -9.88 30.76
C LYS A 197 17.69 -9.02 29.90
N LEU A 198 17.21 -9.57 28.78
CA LEU A 198 16.29 -8.90 27.91
C LEU A 198 14.84 -9.31 28.22
N GLU A 199 13.98 -8.33 28.46
CA GLU A 199 12.57 -8.52 28.75
C GLU A 199 11.70 -7.57 28.00
N LEU A 200 10.64 -8.08 27.32
CA LEU A 200 9.65 -7.27 26.62
C LEU A 200 8.69 -6.65 27.65
N ILE A 201 8.58 -5.30 27.67
CA ILE A 201 7.69 -4.59 28.60
C ILE A 201 6.40 -4.17 27.90
N ASP A 202 6.50 -3.63 26.70
CA ASP A 202 5.37 -3.11 25.95
C ASP A 202 5.35 -3.74 24.56
N LEU A 203 4.38 -4.61 24.34
CA LEU A 203 4.22 -5.32 23.08
C LEU A 203 3.74 -4.38 21.95
N ASP A 204 2.86 -3.42 22.27
CA ASP A 204 2.27 -2.52 21.27
C ASP A 204 3.30 -1.52 20.75
N ARG A 205 4.26 -1.16 21.57
CA ARG A 205 5.34 -0.24 21.23
C ARG A 205 6.69 -0.90 21.00
N TYR A 206 6.79 -2.23 21.18
CA TYR A 206 8.05 -3.00 21.07
C TYR A 206 9.18 -2.39 21.91
N ILE A 207 8.85 -2.08 23.17
CA ILE A 207 9.82 -1.58 24.14
C ILE A 207 10.36 -2.75 24.95
N TYR A 208 11.67 -2.94 24.86
CA TYR A 208 12.41 -3.93 25.60
C TYR A 208 13.16 -3.26 26.73
N ARG A 209 13.19 -3.93 27.88
CA ARG A 209 14.08 -3.62 28.98
C ARG A 209 15.26 -4.57 28.92
N LEU A 210 16.45 -4.01 28.87
CA LEU A 210 17.70 -4.71 28.94
C LEU A 210 18.33 -4.37 30.31
N ASP A 211 18.28 -5.31 31.27
CA ASP A 211 18.91 -5.20 32.56
C ASP A 211 20.32 -5.76 32.44
N LEU A 212 21.32 -4.92 32.63
CA LEU A 212 22.75 -5.23 32.49
C LEU A 212 23.42 -5.30 33.89
N GLU A 213 24.27 -6.31 34.07
CA GLU A 213 25.09 -6.49 35.29
C GLU A 213 26.57 -6.27 34.94
N ASP A 214 27.33 -5.69 35.89
CA ASP A 214 28.74 -5.32 35.76
C ASP A 214 29.01 -4.53 34.49
N THR A 215 28.41 -3.34 34.41
CA THR A 215 28.38 -2.49 33.19
C THR A 215 29.49 -1.43 33.28
N SER A 216 30.25 -1.32 32.17
CA SER A 216 31.18 -0.21 31.91
C SER A 216 30.65 0.63 30.75
N LEU A 217 30.40 1.91 30.98
CA LEU A 217 29.92 2.89 29.99
C LEU A 217 31.09 3.79 29.58
N ILE A 218 31.39 3.82 28.30
CA ILE A 218 32.34 4.73 27.67
C ILE A 218 31.59 5.77 26.89
N LEU A 219 31.78 7.03 27.23
CA LEU A 219 31.25 8.18 26.48
C LEU A 219 32.41 8.82 25.70
N SER A 220 32.26 8.97 24.41
CA SER A 220 33.23 9.64 23.54
C SER A 220 32.62 10.92 22.96
N GLU A 221 33.19 12.09 23.28
CA GLU A 221 32.84 13.34 22.65
C GLU A 221 33.60 13.48 21.32
N ASP A 222 33.02 14.21 20.34
CA ASP A 222 33.58 14.43 18.98
C ASP A 222 35.01 15.03 18.97
N ASP A 223 35.47 15.55 20.08
CA ASP A 223 36.83 16.08 20.20
C ASP A 223 37.78 14.96 20.70
N ILE A 224 38.74 14.57 19.87
CA ILE A 224 39.65 13.41 19.91
C ILE A 224 40.36 13.19 21.28
N ALA A 225 40.12 14.00 22.29
CA ALA A 225 40.83 14.00 23.57
C ALA A 225 39.97 13.77 24.83
N SER A 226 38.65 13.73 24.73
CA SER A 226 37.79 13.57 25.94
C SER A 226 36.92 12.32 25.85
N TRP A 227 37.28 11.31 26.62
CA TRP A 227 36.40 10.18 26.88
C TRP A 227 36.22 10.04 28.41
N SER A 228 35.03 9.66 28.82
CA SER A 228 34.71 9.39 30.21
C SER A 228 34.27 7.93 30.40
N LEU A 229 34.78 7.30 31.48
CA LEU A 229 34.43 5.95 31.85
C LEU A 229 33.57 5.98 33.11
N ALA A 230 32.47 5.28 33.12
CA ALA A 230 31.63 5.08 34.27
C ALA A 230 31.31 3.60 34.45
N ASP A 231 31.57 3.07 35.65
CA ASP A 231 31.25 1.70 36.01
C ASP A 231 30.01 1.65 36.89
N SER A 232 29.12 0.69 36.62
CA SER A 232 27.91 0.46 37.37
C SER A 232 27.69 -1.03 37.58
N LYS A 233 27.20 -1.40 38.78
CA LYS A 233 26.86 -2.80 39.04
C LYS A 233 25.61 -3.24 38.27
N ASN A 234 24.63 -2.37 38.18
CA ASN A 234 23.38 -2.65 37.45
C ASN A 234 22.99 -1.42 36.63
N THR A 235 22.67 -1.64 35.37
CA THR A 235 22.20 -0.61 34.45
C THR A 235 21.00 -1.13 33.70
N THR A 236 19.91 -0.36 33.67
CA THR A 236 18.71 -0.71 32.89
C THR A 236 18.60 0.20 31.68
N LEU A 237 18.53 -0.40 30.52
CA LEU A 237 18.32 0.30 29.24
C LEU A 237 16.95 -0.05 28.69
N TYR A 238 16.29 0.94 28.10
CA TYR A 238 15.06 0.75 27.35
C TYR A 238 15.36 0.86 25.86
N LEU A 239 15.19 -0.25 25.14
CA LEU A 239 15.41 -0.33 23.71
C LEU A 239 14.04 -0.23 23.02
N ASN A 240 13.86 0.83 22.23
CA ASN A 240 12.63 1.01 21.46
C ASN A 240 12.85 0.54 20.02
N PHE A 241 12.15 -0.50 19.65
CA PHE A 241 12.21 -1.10 18.30
C PHE A 241 11.03 -0.71 17.42
N SER A 242 10.18 0.22 17.86
CA SER A 242 8.99 0.65 17.12
C SER A 242 9.31 1.12 15.71
N ASP A 243 10.46 1.74 15.51
CA ASP A 243 10.88 2.26 14.21
C ASP A 243 11.35 1.17 13.23
N GLN A 244 11.72 0.00 13.74
CA GLN A 244 12.22 -1.12 12.93
C GLN A 244 11.15 -2.17 12.58
N ILE A 245 10.05 -2.17 13.33
CA ILE A 245 8.93 -3.10 13.11
C ILE A 245 7.66 -2.42 12.56
N PRO A 246 7.72 -1.23 11.95
CA PRO A 246 6.53 -0.54 11.45
C PRO A 246 5.78 -1.36 10.39
N ALA A 247 6.48 -2.24 9.68
CA ALA A 247 5.90 -3.06 8.62
C ALA A 247 5.08 -4.26 9.11
N LEU A 248 5.22 -4.66 10.38
CA LEU A 248 4.55 -5.85 10.91
C LEU A 248 3.28 -5.53 11.70
N THR A 249 3.23 -4.38 12.36
CA THR A 249 2.18 -4.04 13.33
C THR A 249 1.35 -2.82 12.97
N GLN A 250 1.89 -1.92 12.16
CA GLN A 250 1.13 -0.74 11.74
C GLN A 250 -0.05 -1.15 10.87
N ASP A 251 -1.25 -0.70 11.23
CA ASP A 251 -2.44 -0.89 10.42
C ASP A 251 -2.23 -0.19 9.09
N SER A 252 -1.88 -0.95 8.06
CA SER A 252 -1.90 -0.39 6.71
C SER A 252 -3.32 0.07 6.43
N PRO A 253 -3.55 1.33 6.08
CA PRO A 253 -4.88 1.85 5.76
C PRO A 253 -5.63 1.04 4.71
N SER A 254 -4.90 0.35 3.83
CA SER A 254 -5.47 -0.57 2.85
C SER A 254 -6.25 -1.73 3.47
N ASN A 255 -5.94 -2.11 4.72
CA ASN A 255 -6.52 -3.24 5.42
C ASN A 255 -7.76 -2.88 6.27
N LEU A 256 -8.06 -1.59 6.42
CA LEU A 256 -9.20 -1.11 7.19
C LEU A 256 -10.49 -1.17 6.39
N SER A 257 -11.65 -1.31 7.05
CA SER A 257 -12.96 -1.19 6.41
C SER A 257 -13.27 0.26 6.00
N ASN A 258 -14.21 0.44 5.08
CA ASN A 258 -14.64 1.79 4.68
C ASN A 258 -15.17 2.60 5.85
N LYS A 259 -15.82 1.94 6.84
CA LYS A 259 -16.30 2.59 8.05
C LYS A 259 -15.15 3.09 8.93
N GLU A 260 -14.14 2.26 9.14
CA GLU A 260 -12.93 2.64 9.89
C GLU A 260 -12.17 3.76 9.18
N LEU A 261 -11.98 3.64 7.85
CA LEU A 261 -11.35 4.68 7.03
C LEU A 261 -12.12 6.01 7.09
N SER A 262 -13.47 5.99 7.03
CA SER A 262 -14.25 7.23 7.08
C SER A 262 -14.10 7.98 8.41
N LEU A 263 -13.98 7.27 9.52
CA LEU A 263 -13.71 7.88 10.83
C LEU A 263 -12.30 8.53 10.89
N LEU A 264 -11.31 7.85 10.33
CA LEU A 264 -9.94 8.40 10.26
C LEU A 264 -9.85 9.61 9.32
N ILE A 265 -10.56 9.59 8.20
CA ILE A 265 -10.64 10.71 7.26
C ILE A 265 -11.27 11.94 7.94
N GLU A 266 -12.34 11.74 8.73
CA GLU A 266 -13.01 12.83 9.43
C GLU A 266 -12.09 13.43 10.51
N GLY A 267 -11.40 12.61 11.29
CA GLY A 267 -10.42 13.07 12.29
C GLY A 267 -9.28 13.86 11.65
N THR A 268 -8.61 13.29 10.65
CA THR A 268 -7.48 13.95 9.98
C THR A 268 -7.86 15.17 9.13
N LYS A 269 -9.14 15.30 8.77
CA LYS A 269 -9.65 16.48 8.07
C LYS A 269 -9.62 17.72 8.97
N LEU A 270 -9.97 17.58 10.23
CA LEU A 270 -9.90 18.68 11.20
C LEU A 270 -8.46 19.14 11.40
N ASP A 271 -7.53 18.21 11.58
CA ASP A 271 -6.10 18.52 11.70
C ASP A 271 -5.55 19.22 10.44
N LEU A 272 -6.03 18.84 9.26
CA LEU A 272 -5.64 19.49 8.01
C LEU A 272 -6.16 20.92 7.92
N ILE A 273 -7.41 21.16 8.31
CA ILE A 273 -8.01 22.51 8.33
C ILE A 273 -7.20 23.41 9.27
N ASP A 274 -6.96 22.96 10.49
CA ASP A 274 -6.20 23.71 11.50
C ASP A 274 -4.75 24.00 11.05
N SER A 275 -4.09 23.03 10.41
CA SER A 275 -2.75 23.25 9.87
C SER A 275 -2.72 24.23 8.68
N ARG A 276 -3.78 24.28 7.85
CA ARG A 276 -3.91 25.28 6.78
C ARG A 276 -4.22 26.68 7.30
N GLU A 277 -5.09 26.78 8.30
CA GLU A 277 -5.36 28.06 8.97
C GLU A 277 -4.08 28.64 9.57
N ARG A 278 -3.32 27.84 10.32
CA ARG A 278 -2.01 28.24 10.85
C ARG A 278 -1.00 28.64 9.76
N TYR A 279 -0.99 27.92 8.65
CA TYR A 279 -0.13 28.28 7.51
C TYR A 279 -0.50 29.66 6.94
N HIS A 280 -1.79 29.93 6.72
CA HIS A 280 -2.24 31.21 6.20
C HIS A 280 -2.00 32.36 7.19
N GLU A 281 -2.25 32.12 8.48
CA GLU A 281 -2.00 33.10 9.54
C GLU A 281 -0.51 33.44 9.64
N ASN A 282 0.36 32.45 9.76
CA ASN A 282 1.80 32.66 9.83
C ASN A 282 2.35 33.34 8.57
N ARG A 283 1.89 32.93 7.39
CA ARG A 283 2.29 33.59 6.13
C ARG A 283 1.84 35.04 6.07
N ALA A 284 0.63 35.35 6.53
CA ALA A 284 0.10 36.70 6.61
C ALA A 284 0.90 37.58 7.62
N LEU A 285 1.24 37.01 8.78
CA LEU A 285 2.07 37.69 9.78
C LEU A 285 3.48 37.98 9.24
N THR A 286 4.10 37.04 8.56
CA THR A 286 5.43 37.24 7.96
C THR A 286 5.39 38.28 6.85
N LEU A 287 4.36 38.27 6.00
CA LEU A 287 4.16 39.28 4.95
C LEU A 287 3.93 40.68 5.54
N SER A 288 3.10 40.80 6.59
CA SER A 288 2.85 42.06 7.26
C SER A 288 4.10 42.63 7.95
N SER A 289 4.90 41.75 8.59
CA SER A 289 6.17 42.13 9.20
C SER A 289 7.21 42.55 8.16
N LEU A 290 7.23 41.90 6.99
CA LEU A 290 8.09 42.28 5.87
C LEU A 290 7.65 43.64 5.29
N ALA A 291 6.35 43.87 5.13
CA ALA A 291 5.82 45.16 4.66
C ALA A 291 6.16 46.29 5.61
N ALA A 292 6.03 46.08 6.92
CA ALA A 292 6.43 47.08 7.93
C ALA A 292 7.93 47.43 7.86
N LEU A 293 8.80 46.42 7.69
CA LEU A 293 10.24 46.65 7.52
C LEU A 293 10.56 47.44 6.25
N ILE A 294 9.80 47.26 5.18
CA ILE A 294 10.00 48.00 3.92
C ILE A 294 9.49 49.43 4.03
N ASP A 295 8.37 49.68 4.73
CA ASP A 295 7.80 51.01 4.95
C ASP A 295 8.73 51.93 5.79
N ASP A 296 9.56 51.34 6.65
CA ASP A 296 10.53 52.06 7.47
C ASP A 296 11.80 52.48 6.68
N VAL A 297 11.93 52.11 5.40
CA VAL A 297 13.12 52.41 4.57
C VAL A 297 12.90 53.74 3.82
N GLU A 298 13.46 54.82 4.31
CA GLU A 298 13.47 56.13 3.63
C GLU A 298 14.78 56.41 2.85
N SER A 299 15.91 55.76 3.25
CA SER A 299 17.21 55.96 2.64
C SER A 299 17.95 54.65 2.36
N TYR A 300 19.03 54.74 1.54
CA TYR A 300 19.90 53.58 1.26
C TYR A 300 20.63 53.07 2.51
N ASP A 301 20.99 53.95 3.42
CA ASP A 301 21.66 53.60 4.68
C ASP A 301 20.71 52.83 5.62
N ASP A 302 19.42 53.19 5.66
CA ASP A 302 18.39 52.46 6.40
C ASP A 302 18.20 51.06 5.83
N TYR A 303 18.12 50.93 4.50
CA TYR A 303 18.04 49.62 3.85
C TYR A 303 19.21 48.71 4.26
N LYS A 304 20.45 49.22 4.24
CA LYS A 304 21.64 48.48 4.59
C LYS A 304 21.65 48.00 6.05
N ALA A 305 21.06 48.81 6.96
CA ALA A 305 20.94 48.47 8.36
C ALA A 305 19.97 47.27 8.61
N ILE A 306 18.92 47.15 7.78
CA ILE A 306 17.88 46.13 7.96
C ILE A 306 17.91 45.02 6.89
N GLU A 307 18.87 45.07 5.95
CA GLU A 307 19.03 44.11 4.85
C GLU A 307 19.00 42.64 5.31
N ASN A 308 19.70 42.35 6.41
CA ASN A 308 19.72 40.99 6.98
C ASN A 308 18.35 40.55 7.50
N ASN A 309 17.56 41.51 8.09
CA ASN A 309 16.23 41.19 8.59
C ASN A 309 15.24 40.98 7.43
N ILE A 310 15.33 41.78 6.38
CA ILE A 310 14.52 41.60 5.16
C ILE A 310 14.87 40.27 4.51
N SER A 311 16.16 39.94 4.33
CA SER A 311 16.62 38.69 3.77
C SER A 311 16.14 37.46 4.58
N SER A 312 16.20 37.56 5.91
CA SER A 312 15.70 36.46 6.77
C SER A 312 14.19 36.25 6.63
N LYS A 313 13.41 37.32 6.51
CA LYS A 313 11.95 37.23 6.30
C LYS A 313 11.59 36.72 4.91
N ILE A 314 12.35 37.07 3.89
CA ILE A 314 12.19 36.47 2.54
C ILE A 314 12.48 35.00 2.58
N THR A 315 13.56 34.57 3.22
CA THR A 315 13.90 33.14 3.38
C THR A 315 12.81 32.41 4.15
N GLU A 316 12.26 33.01 5.20
CA GLU A 316 11.11 32.43 5.95
C GLU A 316 9.88 32.27 5.06
N LEU A 317 9.57 33.24 4.19
CA LEU A 317 8.48 33.14 3.21
C LEU A 317 8.74 32.05 2.15
N GLU A 318 9.98 31.89 1.71
CA GLU A 318 10.38 30.83 0.78
C GLU A 318 10.19 29.43 1.39
N ILE A 319 10.44 29.27 2.71
CA ILE A 319 10.20 28.02 3.45
C ILE A 319 8.72 27.64 3.42
N TYR A 320 7.81 28.63 3.62
CA TYR A 320 6.37 28.37 3.49
C TYR A 320 5.99 27.94 2.07
N GLY A 321 6.73 28.40 1.05
CA GLY A 321 6.46 28.08 -0.36
C GLY A 321 5.11 28.59 -0.86
N ASP A 322 4.78 28.24 -2.10
CA ASP A 322 3.51 28.63 -2.74
C ASP A 322 2.37 27.63 -2.56
N LYS A 323 2.65 26.48 -1.91
CA LYS A 323 1.68 25.39 -1.78
C LYS A 323 1.22 25.25 -0.34
N GLU A 324 -0.10 25.16 -0.18
CA GLU A 324 -0.71 24.82 1.10
C GLU A 324 -0.20 23.46 1.62
N PRO A 325 -0.11 23.27 2.96
CA PRO A 325 0.29 22.01 3.54
C PRO A 325 -0.66 20.87 3.12
N ILE A 326 -0.06 19.76 2.76
CA ILE A 326 -0.74 18.54 2.37
C ILE A 326 -0.86 17.66 3.61
N GLY A 327 -2.09 17.33 4.02
CA GLY A 327 -2.32 16.37 5.08
C GLY A 327 -1.99 14.96 4.59
N PHE A 328 -0.77 14.49 4.84
CA PHE A 328 -0.30 13.18 4.37
C PHE A 328 -1.28 12.05 4.71
N TYR A 329 -1.65 11.91 5.98
CA TYR A 329 -2.56 10.86 6.42
C TYR A 329 -3.98 11.06 5.87
N HIS A 330 -4.46 12.29 5.80
CA HIS A 330 -5.76 12.58 5.22
C HIS A 330 -5.85 12.15 3.74
N GLN A 331 -4.84 12.49 2.94
CA GLN A 331 -4.79 12.06 1.54
C GLN A 331 -4.64 10.56 1.39
N TYR A 332 -3.82 9.94 2.24
CA TYR A 332 -3.59 8.50 2.20
C TYR A 332 -4.87 7.72 2.53
N TYR A 333 -5.55 8.06 3.62
CA TYR A 333 -6.81 7.40 4.00
C TYR A 333 -7.90 7.63 2.94
N THR A 334 -8.01 8.83 2.41
CA THR A 334 -8.97 9.15 1.34
C THR A 334 -8.68 8.34 0.07
N ALA A 335 -7.41 8.21 -0.31
CA ALA A 335 -7.00 7.42 -1.47
C ALA A 335 -7.31 5.92 -1.29
N GLU A 336 -7.01 5.34 -0.13
CA GLU A 336 -7.30 3.93 0.15
C GLU A 336 -8.82 3.66 0.22
N TRP A 337 -9.59 4.61 0.74
CA TRP A 337 -11.05 4.54 0.73
C TRP A 337 -11.61 4.47 -0.71
N HIS A 338 -11.15 5.36 -1.59
CA HIS A 338 -11.57 5.36 -3.00
C HIS A 338 -11.04 4.16 -3.78
N LYS A 339 -9.83 3.69 -3.48
CA LYS A 339 -9.21 2.53 -4.13
C LYS A 339 -10.06 1.27 -4.05
N LYS A 340 -10.76 1.02 -2.95
CA LYS A 340 -11.67 -0.11 -2.80
C LYS A 340 -12.80 -0.07 -3.83
N TYR A 341 -13.38 1.11 -4.05
CA TYR A 341 -14.41 1.30 -5.08
C TYR A 341 -13.85 1.16 -6.48
N VAL A 342 -12.71 1.78 -6.75
CA VAL A 342 -12.02 1.73 -8.04
C VAL A 342 -11.70 0.29 -8.42
N LEU A 343 -11.04 -0.48 -7.55
CA LEU A 343 -10.70 -1.88 -7.83
C LEU A 343 -11.94 -2.77 -8.02
N SER A 344 -13.01 -2.49 -7.29
CA SER A 344 -14.27 -3.21 -7.49
C SER A 344 -14.90 -2.85 -8.82
N PHE A 345 -14.95 -1.57 -9.16
CA PHE A 345 -15.54 -1.07 -10.40
C PHE A 345 -14.71 -1.44 -11.64
N ALA A 346 -13.42 -1.72 -11.46
CA ALA A 346 -12.53 -2.21 -12.50
C ALA A 346 -13.07 -3.48 -13.21
N CYS A 347 -13.79 -4.37 -12.50
CA CYS A 347 -14.43 -5.53 -13.12
C CYS A 347 -15.33 -5.11 -14.29
N LEU A 348 -16.11 -4.07 -14.10
CA LEU A 348 -17.04 -3.55 -15.09
C LEU A 348 -16.30 -2.74 -16.17
N CYS A 349 -15.42 -1.81 -15.78
CA CYS A 349 -14.68 -0.95 -16.70
C CYS A 349 -13.83 -1.76 -17.68
N LEU A 350 -13.08 -2.73 -17.17
CA LEU A 350 -12.22 -3.59 -17.97
C LEU A 350 -13.02 -4.50 -18.91
N THR A 351 -14.19 -4.99 -18.46
CA THR A 351 -15.09 -5.74 -19.36
C THR A 351 -15.59 -4.87 -20.52
N ILE A 352 -15.85 -3.57 -20.28
CA ILE A 352 -16.25 -2.63 -21.34
C ILE A 352 -15.15 -2.47 -22.40
N VAL A 353 -13.89 -2.46 -22.00
CA VAL A 353 -12.74 -2.36 -22.91
C VAL A 353 -12.61 -3.61 -23.80
N THR A 354 -12.99 -4.79 -23.36
CA THR A 354 -12.87 -6.02 -24.15
C THR A 354 -13.77 -6.03 -25.37
N PHE A 355 -14.91 -5.33 -25.34
CA PHE A 355 -15.86 -5.32 -26.44
C PHE A 355 -15.30 -4.76 -27.76
N PRO A 356 -14.70 -3.57 -27.83
CA PRO A 356 -14.11 -3.08 -29.07
C PRO A 356 -12.91 -3.91 -29.54
N LEU A 357 -12.21 -4.55 -28.61
CA LEU A 357 -11.09 -5.43 -28.92
C LEU A 357 -11.56 -6.71 -29.65
N SER A 358 -12.77 -7.18 -29.39
CA SER A 358 -13.35 -8.36 -30.08
C SER A 358 -13.59 -8.17 -31.59
N PHE A 359 -13.64 -6.91 -32.05
CA PHE A 359 -13.75 -6.61 -33.51
C PHE A 359 -12.40 -6.69 -34.24
N ILE A 360 -11.30 -6.87 -33.56
CA ILE A 360 -10.01 -7.17 -34.18
C ILE A 360 -10.13 -8.60 -34.73
N LYS A 361 -9.79 -8.78 -36.02
CA LYS A 361 -9.90 -10.05 -36.72
C LYS A 361 -8.96 -11.07 -36.07
N ILE A 362 -9.46 -11.82 -35.09
CA ILE A 362 -8.68 -12.73 -34.25
C ILE A 362 -8.72 -14.12 -34.88
N ARG A 363 -7.56 -14.60 -35.37
CA ARG A 363 -7.43 -15.96 -35.93
C ARG A 363 -7.12 -17.02 -34.84
N TYR A 364 -6.72 -16.59 -33.63
CA TYR A 364 -6.10 -17.48 -32.62
C TYR A 364 -6.97 -17.73 -31.38
N GLY A 365 -8.26 -17.37 -31.41
CA GLY A 365 -9.24 -17.74 -30.38
C GLY A 365 -8.89 -17.28 -28.95
N ARG A 366 -9.13 -18.15 -27.98
CA ARG A 366 -9.00 -17.89 -26.55
C ARG A 366 -7.62 -17.42 -26.13
N LEU A 367 -6.54 -18.04 -26.68
CA LEU A 367 -5.17 -17.73 -26.30
C LEU A 367 -4.79 -16.28 -26.66
N PHE A 368 -5.22 -15.81 -27.81
CA PHE A 368 -4.99 -14.42 -28.20
C PHE A 368 -5.79 -13.46 -27.33
N GLY A 369 -7.05 -13.79 -27.01
CA GLY A 369 -7.88 -13.01 -26.10
C GLY A 369 -7.23 -12.89 -24.71
N PHE A 370 -6.65 -13.98 -24.22
CA PHE A 370 -5.90 -14.00 -22.97
C PHE A 370 -4.65 -13.11 -23.04
N GLY A 371 -3.82 -13.27 -24.06
CA GLY A 371 -2.61 -12.44 -24.24
C GLY A 371 -2.91 -10.94 -24.34
N LEU A 372 -3.99 -10.58 -25.07
CA LEU A 372 -4.43 -9.18 -25.17
C LEU A 372 -4.92 -8.64 -23.82
N SER A 373 -5.63 -9.46 -23.04
CA SER A 373 -6.07 -9.07 -21.70
C SER A 373 -4.92 -8.84 -20.74
N LEU A 374 -3.83 -9.60 -20.85
CA LEU A 374 -2.62 -9.38 -20.05
C LEU A 374 -2.01 -8.00 -20.32
N LEU A 375 -1.93 -7.58 -21.58
CA LEU A 375 -1.43 -6.24 -21.92
C LEU A 375 -2.31 -5.13 -21.31
N VAL A 376 -3.63 -5.29 -21.38
CA VAL A 376 -4.58 -4.34 -20.78
C VAL A 376 -4.47 -4.34 -19.27
N ALA A 377 -4.33 -5.51 -18.62
CA ALA A 377 -4.16 -5.65 -17.18
C ALA A 377 -2.86 -4.96 -16.70
N VAL A 378 -1.75 -5.16 -17.41
CA VAL A 378 -0.48 -4.51 -17.10
C VAL A 378 -0.59 -2.99 -17.25
N ALA A 379 -1.22 -2.50 -18.32
CA ALA A 379 -1.43 -1.07 -18.53
C ALA A 379 -2.32 -0.47 -17.41
N TYR A 380 -3.40 -1.14 -17.04
CA TYR A 380 -4.28 -0.73 -15.94
C TYR A 380 -3.50 -0.65 -14.62
N TRP A 381 -2.75 -1.70 -14.30
CA TRP A 381 -1.98 -1.76 -13.06
C TRP A 381 -0.89 -0.69 -13.00
N TYR A 382 -0.24 -0.42 -14.14
CA TYR A 382 0.78 0.63 -14.23
C TYR A 382 0.18 2.02 -13.98
N ILE A 383 -0.99 2.32 -14.57
CA ILE A 383 -1.69 3.59 -14.34
C ILE A 383 -2.12 3.72 -12.88
N LEU A 384 -2.65 2.66 -12.27
CA LEU A 384 -3.05 2.64 -10.86
C LEU A 384 -1.84 2.89 -9.95
N PHE A 385 -0.73 2.20 -10.21
CA PHE A 385 0.51 2.36 -9.44
C PHE A 385 1.07 3.78 -9.57
N PHE A 386 1.09 4.33 -10.78
CA PHE A 386 1.54 5.71 -11.00
C PHE A 386 0.63 6.73 -10.29
N SER A 387 -0.68 6.49 -10.32
CA SER A 387 -1.64 7.33 -9.56
C SER A 387 -1.35 7.29 -8.06
N GLN A 388 -1.04 6.11 -7.49
CA GLN A 388 -0.67 5.99 -6.07
C GLN A 388 0.61 6.76 -5.72
N LEU A 389 1.63 6.72 -6.57
CA LEU A 389 2.87 7.48 -6.35
C LEU A 389 2.64 9.00 -6.35
N LYS A 390 1.67 9.46 -7.16
CA LYS A 390 1.37 10.89 -7.33
C LYS A 390 0.38 11.47 -6.32
N ILE A 391 -0.18 10.67 -5.41
CA ILE A 391 -1.15 11.13 -4.41
C ILE A 391 -0.62 12.30 -3.58
N PHE A 392 0.65 12.25 -3.21
CA PHE A 392 1.27 13.23 -2.31
C PHE A 392 1.83 14.46 -3.02
N ASP A 393 1.86 14.45 -4.35
CA ASP A 393 2.34 15.58 -5.17
C ASP A 393 1.23 16.61 -5.47
N VAL A 394 -0.01 16.33 -5.09
CA VAL A 394 -1.17 17.16 -5.42
C VAL A 394 -1.83 17.75 -4.18
N THR A 395 -2.30 18.99 -4.30
CA THR A 395 -2.97 19.72 -3.21
C THR A 395 -4.48 19.50 -3.16
N PHE A 396 -5.08 18.98 -4.26
CA PHE A 396 -6.50 18.62 -4.29
C PHE A 396 -6.72 17.19 -3.80
N SER A 397 -7.99 16.79 -3.64
CA SER A 397 -8.34 15.46 -3.15
C SER A 397 -7.69 14.32 -3.95
N SER A 398 -6.93 13.46 -3.27
CA SER A 398 -6.27 12.27 -3.86
C SER A 398 -7.25 11.26 -4.46
N ALA A 399 -8.54 11.35 -4.11
CA ALA A 399 -9.61 10.54 -4.65
C ALA A 399 -9.69 10.53 -6.18
N TYR A 400 -9.52 11.71 -6.80
CA TYR A 400 -9.58 11.83 -8.26
C TYR A 400 -8.44 11.09 -8.95
N LEU A 401 -7.26 11.02 -8.33
CA LEU A 401 -6.12 10.29 -8.87
C LEU A 401 -6.39 8.78 -8.92
N MET A 402 -7.08 8.24 -7.91
CA MET A 402 -7.44 6.82 -7.90
C MET A 402 -8.36 6.44 -9.06
N TRP A 403 -9.29 7.32 -9.47
CA TRP A 403 -10.25 7.05 -10.54
C TRP A 403 -9.65 7.19 -11.94
N ILE A 404 -8.46 7.76 -12.08
CA ILE A 404 -7.82 7.98 -13.40
C ILE A 404 -7.69 6.67 -14.18
N CYS A 405 -7.33 5.55 -13.53
CA CYS A 405 -7.18 4.27 -14.21
C CYS A 405 -8.48 3.80 -14.88
N ASP A 406 -9.62 3.91 -14.19
CA ASP A 406 -10.92 3.52 -14.72
C ASP A 406 -11.39 4.48 -15.83
N ILE A 407 -11.20 5.78 -15.61
CA ILE A 407 -11.57 6.83 -16.59
C ILE A 407 -10.77 6.65 -17.89
N VAL A 408 -9.46 6.46 -17.80
CA VAL A 408 -8.58 6.26 -18.98
C VAL A 408 -9.00 5.00 -19.74
N MET A 409 -9.28 3.90 -19.03
CA MET A 409 -9.71 2.66 -19.66
C MET A 409 -11.09 2.81 -20.32
N LEU A 410 -12.04 3.48 -19.68
CA LEU A 410 -13.36 3.75 -20.28
C LEU A 410 -13.23 4.62 -21.53
N ILE A 411 -12.46 5.70 -21.49
CA ILE A 411 -12.22 6.56 -22.65
C ILE A 411 -11.57 5.75 -23.77
N PHE A 412 -10.57 4.94 -23.47
CA PHE A 412 -9.91 4.06 -24.43
C PHE A 412 -10.90 3.08 -25.08
N GLY A 413 -11.74 2.42 -24.28
CA GLY A 413 -12.79 1.53 -24.77
C GLY A 413 -13.80 2.23 -25.68
N LEU A 414 -14.24 3.43 -25.29
CA LEU A 414 -15.20 4.22 -26.08
C LEU A 414 -14.57 4.72 -27.38
N LEU A 415 -13.34 5.20 -27.37
CA LEU A 415 -12.61 5.62 -28.58
C LEU A 415 -12.49 4.48 -29.59
N LEU A 416 -12.13 3.28 -29.13
CA LEU A 416 -12.06 2.10 -30.00
C LEU A 416 -13.42 1.73 -30.60
N LEU A 417 -14.51 1.92 -29.84
CA LEU A 417 -15.87 1.72 -30.33
C LEU A 417 -16.23 2.71 -31.47
N PHE A 418 -15.89 4.00 -31.28
CA PHE A 418 -16.13 5.03 -32.29
C PHE A 418 -15.34 4.77 -33.56
N LEU A 419 -14.06 4.43 -33.47
CA LEU A 419 -13.18 4.15 -34.59
C LEU A 419 -13.66 2.94 -35.44
N LYS A 420 -14.35 1.98 -34.81
CA LYS A 420 -14.84 0.77 -35.50
C LYS A 420 -16.31 0.82 -35.90
N ARG A 421 -17.02 1.90 -35.58
CA ARG A 421 -18.41 2.11 -36.03
C ARG A 421 -18.53 2.52 -37.50
N ASN A 422 -17.43 3.06 -38.06
CA ASN A 422 -17.26 3.34 -39.50
C ASN A 422 -16.58 2.12 -40.15
#